data_337254640b8097dac78bd62583084fa2
#
_entry.id   337254640b8097dac78bd62583084fa2
#
_cell.length_a   1.000
_cell.length_b   1.000
_cell.length_c   1.000
_cell.angle_alpha   90.00
_cell.angle_beta   90.00
_cell.angle_gamma   90.00
#
_symmetry.space_group_name_H-M   'P 1'
#
loop_
_entity.id
_entity.type
_entity.pdbx_description
1 polymer ?
#
loop_
_entity_poly.entity_id
_entity_poly.type
_entity_poly.pdbx_seq_one_letter_code
_entity_poly.pdbx_strand_id
1 'polypeptide(L)'
;PWQRMVVDKAIKYAKDIRKAENPVNRRPAPPHLMVHGGAGSGKTTVIRNLCSWVEHILRKDGDESGLPYIVRCAPTGAAASLIEGMTLHTAFGFDFSGKFTSLDDRKRDSRRSQMRNLKLIVIDEVSMMKCEQLYQLDLRMQEVMERPRVPFGGVCLMCFGDLLQLQPVLGRYVFERPKYEQSYQVVFDIAPRWEMLNVINLDINHRQGGDKTYADVLLRLRTNSQTEEDMAQLRSRIFKKGHPIYKDIATTIVCTRKAVKQINDRELAKLDEDEEVYKAIHSHRLQAEFKPHVDEVGEVGNTQYMDELRLKKGCPVMLLQNKDVADGLSNGQLGTYVGAVKGSNGQVKMLMVKFKNPKVGQNWRERNPGKLFVMSFTFLDSKYFSLPLYHEI
;
A
#
# COMPACT_ATOMS: atom_id res chain seq x y z
N PRO A 1 -26.40 4.59 -0.74
CA PRO A 1 -26.55 6.04 -0.97
C PRO A 1 -25.23 6.80 -0.88
N TRP A 2 -24.47 6.65 0.20
CA TRP A 2 -23.23 7.39 0.46
C TRP A 2 -22.11 7.12 -0.55
N GLN A 3 -21.91 5.87 -0.96
CA GLN A 3 -20.96 5.50 -2.00
C GLN A 3 -21.24 6.23 -3.32
N ARG A 4 -22.52 6.26 -3.73
CA ARG A 4 -22.96 6.98 -4.93
C ARG A 4 -22.68 8.48 -4.81
N MET A 5 -22.95 9.09 -3.65
CA MET A 5 -22.68 10.50 -3.42
C MET A 5 -21.20 10.87 -3.62
N VAL A 6 -20.27 10.02 -3.19
CA VAL A 6 -18.83 10.26 -3.41
C VAL A 6 -18.50 10.24 -4.90
N VAL A 7 -19.01 9.23 -5.63
CA VAL A 7 -18.82 9.12 -7.08
C VAL A 7 -19.45 10.29 -7.82
N ASP A 8 -20.67 10.68 -7.47
CA ASP A 8 -21.39 11.80 -8.09
C ASP A 8 -20.64 13.14 -7.87
N LYS A 9 -20.06 13.38 -6.69
CA LYS A 9 -19.22 14.57 -6.43
C LYS A 9 -17.98 14.59 -7.32
N ALA A 10 -17.30 13.45 -7.48
CA ALA A 10 -16.13 13.33 -8.35
C ALA A 10 -16.50 13.56 -9.84
N ILE A 11 -17.59 12.95 -10.29
CA ILE A 11 -18.12 13.12 -11.65
C ILE A 11 -18.50 14.58 -11.91
N LYS A 12 -19.21 15.23 -10.97
CA LYS A 12 -19.56 16.62 -11.10
C LYS A 12 -18.33 17.50 -11.26
N TYR A 13 -17.34 17.31 -10.38
CA TYR A 13 -16.07 18.04 -10.45
C TYR A 13 -15.34 17.84 -11.79
N ALA A 14 -15.27 16.61 -12.29
CA ALA A 14 -14.66 16.33 -13.59
C ALA A 14 -15.40 17.02 -14.75
N LYS A 15 -16.73 17.00 -14.73
CA LYS A 15 -17.56 17.71 -15.73
C LYS A 15 -17.36 19.23 -15.66
N ASP A 16 -17.26 19.78 -14.46
CA ASP A 16 -17.05 21.21 -14.27
C ASP A 16 -15.65 21.65 -14.74
N ILE A 17 -14.61 20.81 -14.51
CA ILE A 17 -13.29 21.03 -15.10
C ILE A 17 -13.36 21.03 -16.63
N ARG A 18 -14.06 20.05 -17.23
CA ARG A 18 -14.19 19.95 -18.68
C ARG A 18 -14.88 21.21 -19.27
N LYS A 19 -15.90 21.73 -18.60
CA LYS A 19 -16.55 22.97 -18.99
C LYS A 19 -15.64 24.20 -18.83
N ALA A 20 -14.79 24.22 -17.81
CA ALA A 20 -13.86 25.32 -17.52
C ALA A 20 -12.63 25.36 -18.46
N GLU A 21 -12.50 24.41 -19.39
CA GLU A 21 -11.53 24.50 -20.49
C GLU A 21 -11.88 25.62 -21.49
N ASN A 22 -13.14 26.03 -21.53
CA ASN A 22 -13.52 27.27 -22.20
C ASN A 22 -13.00 28.45 -21.37
N PRO A 23 -12.17 29.35 -21.96
CA PRO A 23 -11.54 30.47 -21.23
C PRO A 23 -12.51 31.41 -20.53
N VAL A 24 -13.76 31.42 -20.95
CA VAL A 24 -14.84 32.27 -20.35
C VAL A 24 -15.29 31.72 -18.99
N ASN A 25 -15.07 30.42 -18.72
CA ASN A 25 -15.58 29.80 -17.52
C ASN A 25 -14.54 29.82 -16.39
N ARG A 26 -14.98 30.18 -15.17
CA ARG A 26 -14.12 30.09 -13.99
C ARG A 26 -13.82 28.64 -13.64
N ARG A 27 -12.56 28.35 -13.33
CA ARG A 27 -12.14 27.02 -12.87
C ARG A 27 -12.85 26.67 -11.55
N PRO A 28 -13.46 25.48 -11.43
CA PRO A 28 -14.16 25.07 -10.21
C PRO A 28 -13.17 24.88 -9.04
N ALA A 29 -13.63 25.21 -7.84
CA ALA A 29 -12.89 24.87 -6.63
C ALA A 29 -12.88 23.36 -6.43
N PRO A 30 -11.72 22.74 -6.09
CA PRO A 30 -11.64 21.31 -5.88
C PRO A 30 -12.39 20.88 -4.61
N PRO A 31 -13.27 19.86 -4.68
CA PRO A 31 -13.97 19.33 -3.52
C PRO A 31 -13.05 18.35 -2.77
N HIS A 32 -12.24 18.84 -1.83
CA HIS A 32 -11.44 17.97 -1.00
C HIS A 32 -12.32 17.11 -0.08
N LEU A 33 -12.12 15.78 -0.09
CA LEU A 33 -12.98 14.83 0.63
C LEU A 33 -12.16 13.88 1.50
N MET A 34 -12.69 13.58 2.69
CA MET A 34 -12.35 12.41 3.48
C MET A 34 -13.52 11.43 3.46
N VAL A 35 -13.32 10.28 2.85
CA VAL A 35 -14.29 9.18 2.80
C VAL A 35 -13.91 8.18 3.88
N HIS A 36 -14.59 8.28 5.02
CA HIS A 36 -14.38 7.44 6.18
C HIS A 36 -15.31 6.21 6.12
N GLY A 37 -14.78 5.04 6.42
CA GLY A 37 -15.61 3.83 6.47
C GLY A 37 -14.84 2.63 6.99
N GLY A 38 -15.50 1.79 7.75
CA GLY A 38 -14.94 0.56 8.30
C GLY A 38 -14.51 -0.46 7.25
N ALA A 39 -13.92 -1.57 7.72
CA ALA A 39 -13.63 -2.71 6.87
C ALA A 39 -14.92 -3.21 6.18
N GLY A 40 -14.85 -3.48 4.88
CA GLY A 40 -16.02 -3.97 4.13
C GLY A 40 -17.05 -2.91 3.72
N SER A 41 -16.84 -1.62 3.98
CA SER A 41 -17.74 -0.55 3.54
C SER A 41 -17.68 -0.25 2.02
N GLY A 42 -16.79 -0.93 1.28
CA GLY A 42 -16.69 -0.81 -0.17
C GLY A 42 -15.84 0.36 -0.66
N LYS A 43 -14.94 0.91 0.16
CA LYS A 43 -14.02 2.00 -0.21
C LYS A 43 -13.30 1.74 -1.53
N THR A 44 -12.65 0.59 -1.66
CA THR A 44 -11.89 0.22 -2.87
C THR A 44 -12.79 0.19 -4.13
N THR A 45 -14.03 -0.28 -3.99
CA THR A 45 -15.01 -0.27 -5.09
C THR A 45 -15.36 1.16 -5.49
N VAL A 46 -15.57 2.04 -4.50
CA VAL A 46 -15.81 3.48 -4.74
C VAL A 46 -14.61 4.10 -5.46
N ILE A 47 -13.38 3.86 -5.00
CA ILE A 47 -12.15 4.36 -5.63
C ILE A 47 -12.08 3.94 -7.10
N ARG A 48 -12.24 2.65 -7.38
CA ARG A 48 -12.18 2.14 -8.77
C ARG A 48 -13.23 2.80 -9.66
N ASN A 49 -14.47 2.86 -9.20
CA ASN A 49 -15.57 3.44 -9.96
C ASN A 49 -15.37 4.94 -10.21
N LEU A 50 -15.03 5.72 -9.16
CA LEU A 50 -14.81 7.17 -9.34
C LEU A 50 -13.63 7.45 -10.27
N CYS A 51 -12.53 6.70 -10.15
CA CYS A 51 -11.37 6.88 -11.02
C CYS A 51 -11.70 6.56 -12.48
N SER A 52 -12.42 5.46 -12.73
CA SER A 52 -12.85 5.10 -14.08
C SER A 52 -13.73 6.19 -14.71
N TRP A 53 -14.72 6.70 -13.97
CA TRP A 53 -15.59 7.76 -14.48
C TRP A 53 -14.86 9.07 -14.69
N VAL A 54 -14.03 9.51 -13.76
CA VAL A 54 -13.27 10.75 -13.87
C VAL A 54 -12.28 10.68 -15.04
N GLU A 55 -11.58 9.56 -15.20
CA GLU A 55 -10.69 9.32 -16.33
C GLU A 55 -11.46 9.39 -17.67
N HIS A 56 -12.58 8.70 -17.76
CA HIS A 56 -13.43 8.72 -18.95
C HIS A 56 -13.94 10.11 -19.31
N ILE A 57 -14.29 10.93 -18.32
CA ILE A 57 -14.79 12.30 -18.55
C ILE A 57 -13.65 13.24 -18.97
N LEU A 58 -12.47 13.11 -18.39
CA LEU A 58 -11.36 14.05 -18.61
C LEU A 58 -10.50 13.71 -19.81
N ARG A 59 -10.36 12.42 -20.14
CA ARG A 59 -9.51 11.97 -21.25
C ARG A 59 -10.10 12.39 -22.60
N LYS A 60 -9.23 12.85 -23.51
CA LYS A 60 -9.56 13.27 -24.87
C LYS A 60 -8.88 12.34 -25.89
N ASP A 61 -9.46 12.32 -27.08
CA ASP A 61 -8.79 11.69 -28.22
C ASP A 61 -7.46 12.42 -28.50
N GLY A 62 -6.38 11.63 -28.62
CA GLY A 62 -5.04 12.15 -28.83
C GLY A 62 -4.26 12.51 -27.55
N ASP A 63 -4.84 12.35 -26.35
CA ASP A 63 -4.09 12.52 -25.11
C ASP A 63 -2.98 11.47 -25.00
N GLU A 64 -1.80 11.90 -24.57
CA GLU A 64 -0.69 11.01 -24.27
C GLU A 64 -1.07 10.02 -23.17
N SER A 65 -1.00 8.72 -23.45
CA SER A 65 -1.38 7.65 -22.52
C SER A 65 -0.57 7.66 -21.22
N GLY A 66 0.64 8.22 -21.25
CA GLY A 66 1.53 8.31 -20.09
C GLY A 66 1.23 9.46 -19.12
N LEU A 67 0.31 10.37 -19.44
CA LEU A 67 0.01 11.54 -18.59
C LEU A 67 -1.30 11.35 -17.82
N PRO A 68 -1.22 11.13 -16.49
CA PRO A 68 -2.38 10.81 -15.70
C PRO A 68 -3.21 12.06 -15.38
N TYR A 69 -4.52 11.93 -15.46
CA TYR A 69 -5.49 12.85 -14.85
C TYR A 69 -5.71 12.57 -13.37
N ILE A 70 -5.40 11.35 -12.94
CA ILE A 70 -5.60 10.86 -11.57
C ILE A 70 -4.32 10.16 -11.12
N VAL A 71 -3.83 10.53 -9.93
CA VAL A 71 -2.81 9.76 -9.21
C VAL A 71 -3.49 9.00 -8.07
N ARG A 72 -3.36 7.67 -8.09
CA ARG A 72 -3.81 6.78 -7.01
C ARG A 72 -2.61 6.41 -6.16
N CYS A 73 -2.70 6.60 -4.86
CA CYS A 73 -1.60 6.29 -3.96
C CYS A 73 -2.08 5.82 -2.57
N ALA A 74 -1.16 5.21 -1.82
CA ALA A 74 -1.39 4.79 -0.46
C ALA A 74 -0.09 4.87 0.37
N PRO A 75 -0.16 4.85 1.71
CA PRO A 75 1.02 4.82 2.56
C PRO A 75 1.89 3.57 2.39
N THR A 76 1.29 2.44 2.08
CA THR A 76 1.98 1.14 1.92
C THR A 76 1.86 0.59 0.50
N GLY A 77 2.84 -0.24 0.09
CA GLY A 77 2.83 -0.90 -1.22
C GLY A 77 1.64 -1.85 -1.40
N ALA A 78 1.26 -2.58 -0.35
CA ALA A 78 0.12 -3.50 -0.37
C ALA A 78 -1.21 -2.76 -0.62
N ALA A 79 -1.46 -1.67 0.10
CA ALA A 79 -2.66 -0.85 -0.11
C ALA A 79 -2.65 -0.18 -1.50
N ALA A 80 -1.51 0.33 -1.93
CA ALA A 80 -1.35 0.94 -3.25
C ALA A 80 -1.70 -0.03 -4.39
N SER A 81 -1.25 -1.28 -4.29
CA SER A 81 -1.55 -2.32 -5.29
C SER A 81 -3.03 -2.63 -5.41
N LEU A 82 -3.79 -2.58 -4.31
CA LEU A 82 -5.23 -2.85 -4.32
C LEU A 82 -6.04 -1.83 -5.14
N ILE A 83 -5.51 -0.62 -5.26
CA ILE A 83 -6.12 0.46 -6.06
C ILE A 83 -5.36 0.72 -7.36
N GLU A 84 -4.47 -0.20 -7.77
CA GLU A 84 -3.62 -0.06 -8.96
C GLU A 84 -2.85 1.27 -8.96
N GLY A 85 -2.31 1.63 -7.81
CA GLY A 85 -1.61 2.88 -7.55
C GLY A 85 -0.16 2.65 -7.13
N MET A 86 0.44 3.68 -6.56
CA MET A 86 1.82 3.66 -6.06
C MET A 86 1.89 4.21 -4.63
N THR A 87 3.03 4.03 -3.95
CA THR A 87 3.18 4.61 -2.62
C THR A 87 3.29 6.13 -2.68
N LEU A 88 2.91 6.82 -1.59
CA LEU A 88 3.07 8.28 -1.48
C LEU A 88 4.51 8.73 -1.76
N HIS A 89 5.51 7.96 -1.26
CA HIS A 89 6.93 8.24 -1.49
C HIS A 89 7.27 8.20 -2.98
N THR A 90 6.79 7.20 -3.69
CA THR A 90 7.02 7.06 -5.14
C THR A 90 6.29 8.16 -5.92
N ALA A 91 5.01 8.40 -5.60
CA ALA A 91 4.18 9.37 -6.30
C ALA A 91 4.74 10.80 -6.21
N PHE A 92 5.14 11.21 -5.02
CA PHE A 92 5.47 12.61 -4.74
C PHE A 92 6.96 12.85 -4.41
N GLY A 93 7.78 11.80 -4.41
CA GLY A 93 9.21 11.91 -4.11
C GLY A 93 9.46 12.37 -2.68
N PHE A 94 8.72 11.82 -1.72
CA PHE A 94 8.97 12.11 -0.30
C PHE A 94 10.28 11.47 0.16
N ASP A 95 11.01 12.19 1.01
CA ASP A 95 12.17 11.68 1.70
C ASP A 95 11.74 10.86 2.92
N PHE A 96 12.46 9.78 3.20
CA PHE A 96 12.25 8.96 4.41
C PHE A 96 12.66 9.68 5.71
N SER A 97 13.40 10.78 5.64
CA SER A 97 13.74 11.63 6.79
C SER A 97 12.52 12.30 7.44
N GLY A 98 11.38 12.31 6.78
CA GLY A 98 10.17 13.01 7.23
C GLY A 98 10.21 14.53 7.05
N LYS A 99 11.28 15.08 6.47
CA LYS A 99 11.43 16.51 6.19
C LYS A 99 11.01 16.83 4.77
N PHE A 100 10.36 17.98 4.57
CA PHE A 100 10.13 18.48 3.22
C PHE A 100 11.43 19.03 2.65
N THR A 101 11.79 18.58 1.46
CA THR A 101 12.91 19.12 0.69
C THR A 101 12.39 19.46 -0.70
N SER A 102 12.59 20.69 -1.13
CA SER A 102 12.24 21.11 -2.50
C SER A 102 13.03 20.29 -3.51
N LEU A 103 12.40 20.00 -4.64
CA LEU A 103 13.06 19.29 -5.73
C LEU A 103 14.11 20.17 -6.38
N ASP A 104 15.20 19.55 -6.82
CA ASP A 104 16.11 20.23 -7.77
C ASP A 104 15.38 20.52 -9.10
N ASP A 105 15.87 21.48 -9.86
CA ASP A 105 15.22 21.97 -11.08
C ASP A 105 14.90 20.83 -12.05
N ARG A 106 15.84 19.91 -12.27
CA ARG A 106 15.66 18.79 -13.20
C ARG A 106 14.53 17.85 -12.74
N LYS A 107 14.52 17.50 -11.47
CA LYS A 107 13.46 16.62 -10.91
C LYS A 107 12.12 17.33 -10.88
N ARG A 108 12.10 18.62 -10.58
CA ARG A 108 10.89 19.44 -10.57
C ARG A 108 10.26 19.51 -11.97
N ASP A 109 11.05 19.80 -13.00
CA ASP A 109 10.57 19.90 -14.38
C ASP A 109 10.07 18.56 -14.89
N SER A 110 10.77 17.48 -14.57
CA SER A 110 10.31 16.11 -14.88
C SER A 110 8.95 15.81 -14.23
N ARG A 111 8.77 16.15 -12.95
CA ARG A 111 7.49 15.96 -12.25
C ARG A 111 6.37 16.85 -12.82
N ARG A 112 6.65 18.08 -13.15
CA ARG A 112 5.70 18.99 -13.82
C ARG A 112 5.21 18.41 -15.13
N SER A 113 6.14 17.95 -15.95
CA SER A 113 5.80 17.30 -17.21
C SER A 113 4.89 16.08 -16.99
N GLN A 114 5.24 15.19 -16.06
CA GLN A 114 4.46 13.99 -15.76
C GLN A 114 3.08 14.29 -15.17
N MET A 115 2.93 15.38 -14.41
CA MET A 115 1.70 15.74 -13.69
C MET A 115 0.90 16.88 -14.31
N ARG A 116 1.28 17.34 -15.51
CA ARG A 116 0.64 18.52 -16.15
C ARG A 116 -0.87 18.40 -16.32
N ASN A 117 -1.37 17.18 -16.51
CA ASN A 117 -2.80 16.90 -16.68
C ASN A 117 -3.50 16.55 -15.36
N LEU A 118 -2.78 16.45 -14.23
CA LEU A 118 -3.31 15.99 -12.97
C LEU A 118 -4.45 16.89 -12.45
N LYS A 119 -5.58 16.26 -12.11
CA LYS A 119 -6.77 16.91 -11.57
C LYS A 119 -7.24 16.32 -10.24
N LEU A 120 -6.87 15.06 -9.98
CA LEU A 120 -7.33 14.34 -8.81
C LEU A 120 -6.20 13.49 -8.22
N ILE A 121 -6.04 13.58 -6.90
CA ILE A 121 -5.22 12.68 -6.10
C ILE A 121 -6.17 11.84 -5.24
N VAL A 122 -6.02 10.53 -5.30
CA VAL A 122 -6.77 9.58 -4.46
C VAL A 122 -5.77 8.90 -3.53
N ILE A 123 -6.02 8.97 -2.23
CA ILE A 123 -5.21 8.32 -1.20
C ILE A 123 -6.07 7.27 -0.49
N ASP A 124 -5.68 6.00 -0.54
CA ASP A 124 -6.30 4.94 0.26
C ASP A 124 -5.50 4.69 1.55
N GLU A 125 -6.13 4.07 2.55
CA GLU A 125 -5.57 3.78 3.88
C GLU A 125 -4.93 5.01 4.56
N VAL A 126 -5.61 6.16 4.48
CA VAL A 126 -5.12 7.45 5.00
C VAL A 126 -4.83 7.44 6.49
N SER A 127 -5.40 6.51 7.28
CA SER A 127 -5.12 6.34 8.71
C SER A 127 -3.64 6.06 9.01
N MET A 128 -2.93 5.42 8.10
CA MET A 128 -1.50 5.13 8.20
C MET A 128 -0.61 6.28 7.72
N MET A 129 -1.20 7.34 7.20
CA MET A 129 -0.49 8.54 6.75
C MET A 129 -0.17 9.45 7.94
N LYS A 130 1.07 9.94 8.02
CA LYS A 130 1.48 10.92 9.04
C LYS A 130 0.96 12.32 8.69
N CYS A 131 0.67 13.14 9.70
CA CYS A 131 0.28 14.52 9.46
C CYS A 131 1.34 15.30 8.68
N GLU A 132 2.63 15.04 8.93
CA GLU A 132 3.74 15.64 8.20
C GLU A 132 3.68 15.33 6.69
N GLN A 133 3.27 14.11 6.32
CA GLN A 133 3.14 13.70 4.91
C GLN A 133 2.00 14.45 4.20
N LEU A 134 0.92 14.78 4.90
CA LEU A 134 -0.15 15.59 4.33
C LEU A 134 0.34 17.02 3.99
N TYR A 135 1.16 17.61 4.88
CA TYR A 135 1.78 18.90 4.61
C TYR A 135 2.83 18.83 3.50
N GLN A 136 3.65 17.78 3.49
CA GLN A 136 4.61 17.55 2.41
C GLN A 136 3.90 17.42 1.06
N LEU A 137 2.75 16.72 1.03
CA LEU A 137 1.93 16.62 -0.17
C LEU A 137 1.44 17.98 -0.65
N ASP A 138 0.92 18.80 0.27
CA ASP A 138 0.46 20.14 -0.06
C ASP A 138 1.58 20.99 -0.67
N LEU A 139 2.73 21.06 0.01
CA LEU A 139 3.89 21.82 -0.47
C LEU A 139 4.43 21.30 -1.81
N ARG A 140 4.51 19.99 -1.97
CA ARG A 140 4.95 19.35 -3.22
C ARG A 140 4.02 19.68 -4.36
N MET A 141 2.72 19.66 -4.14
CA MET A 141 1.75 19.99 -5.17
C MET A 141 1.76 21.47 -5.52
N GLN A 142 1.97 22.36 -4.55
CA GLN A 142 2.18 23.79 -4.83
C GLN A 142 3.41 24.03 -5.70
N GLU A 143 4.53 23.32 -5.39
CA GLU A 143 5.78 23.41 -6.14
C GLU A 143 5.64 22.88 -7.59
N VAL A 144 5.06 21.69 -7.74
CA VAL A 144 4.92 21.03 -9.05
C VAL A 144 3.91 21.73 -9.94
N MET A 145 2.80 22.23 -9.37
CA MET A 145 1.74 22.93 -10.12
C MET A 145 2.01 24.41 -10.32
N GLU A 146 3.13 24.94 -9.83
CA GLU A 146 3.48 26.38 -9.86
C GLU A 146 2.39 27.28 -9.27
N ARG A 147 1.78 26.81 -8.21
CA ARG A 147 0.68 27.54 -7.54
C ARG A 147 0.97 27.70 -6.05
N PRO A 148 1.92 28.58 -5.70
CA PRO A 148 2.22 28.83 -4.30
C PRO A 148 0.97 29.38 -3.58
N ARG A 149 0.79 28.96 -2.34
CA ARG A 149 -0.34 29.33 -1.46
C ARG A 149 -1.71 28.76 -1.89
N VAL A 150 -1.81 28.04 -3.00
CA VAL A 150 -3.05 27.34 -3.37
C VAL A 150 -3.00 25.92 -2.80
N PRO A 151 -3.93 25.53 -1.93
CA PRO A 151 -3.94 24.20 -1.35
C PRO A 151 -3.83 23.10 -2.40
N PHE A 152 -2.89 22.18 -2.18
CA PHE A 152 -2.56 21.08 -3.08
C PHE A 152 -2.32 21.53 -4.54
N GLY A 153 -1.82 22.75 -4.75
CA GLY A 153 -1.63 23.33 -6.07
C GLY A 153 -2.92 23.44 -6.89
N GLY A 154 -4.08 23.40 -6.24
CA GLY A 154 -5.40 23.42 -6.89
C GLY A 154 -5.83 22.08 -7.48
N VAL A 155 -5.19 20.97 -7.11
CA VAL A 155 -5.59 19.61 -7.44
C VAL A 155 -6.58 19.10 -6.38
N CYS A 156 -7.62 18.40 -6.79
CA CYS A 156 -8.57 17.79 -5.87
C CYS A 156 -7.90 16.66 -5.07
N LEU A 157 -8.15 16.61 -3.77
CA LEU A 157 -7.69 15.53 -2.89
C LEU A 157 -8.88 14.75 -2.35
N MET A 158 -8.88 13.43 -2.57
CA MET A 158 -9.84 12.50 -2.00
C MET A 158 -9.12 11.42 -1.20
N CYS A 159 -9.29 11.47 0.11
CA CYS A 159 -8.72 10.52 1.06
C CYS A 159 -9.74 9.46 1.43
N PHE A 160 -9.32 8.21 1.46
CA PHE A 160 -10.13 7.06 1.88
C PHE A 160 -9.43 6.34 3.02
N GLY A 161 -10.20 5.84 3.97
CA GLY A 161 -9.62 5.05 5.06
C GLY A 161 -10.58 4.87 6.22
N ASP A 162 -10.04 4.24 7.26
CA ASP A 162 -10.70 4.04 8.53
C ASP A 162 -9.80 4.57 9.65
N LEU A 163 -10.14 5.73 10.19
CA LEU A 163 -9.32 6.41 11.21
C LEU A 163 -9.23 5.63 12.55
N LEU A 164 -10.06 4.59 12.73
CA LEU A 164 -10.00 3.70 13.88
C LEU A 164 -9.20 2.40 13.61
N GLN A 165 -8.62 2.27 12.40
CA GLN A 165 -7.68 1.19 12.06
C GLN A 165 -6.24 1.60 12.39
N LEU A 166 -5.27 0.94 11.74
CA LEU A 166 -3.85 1.13 12.03
C LEU A 166 -3.44 2.61 11.93
N GLN A 167 -2.79 3.06 12.98
CA GLN A 167 -2.20 4.40 13.06
C GLN A 167 -0.84 4.47 12.33
N PRO A 168 -0.33 5.67 12.06
CA PRO A 168 0.99 5.85 11.46
C PRO A 168 2.09 5.27 12.35
N VAL A 169 3.01 4.52 11.76
CA VAL A 169 4.18 4.00 12.47
C VAL A 169 5.12 5.14 12.84
N LEU A 170 5.44 5.28 14.13
CA LEU A 170 6.32 6.34 14.66
C LEU A 170 5.95 7.75 14.16
N GLY A 171 4.65 8.04 14.10
CA GLY A 171 4.14 9.33 13.62
C GLY A 171 2.87 9.76 14.33
N ARG A 172 2.41 10.96 14.01
CA ARG A 172 1.15 11.52 14.47
C ARG A 172 0.05 11.21 13.48
N TYR A 173 -1.17 11.15 13.97
CA TYR A 173 -2.33 10.97 13.11
C TYR A 173 -2.42 12.07 12.06
N VAL A 174 -2.92 11.74 10.89
CA VAL A 174 -3.06 12.63 9.73
C VAL A 174 -3.88 13.90 10.04
N PHE A 175 -4.81 13.82 11.01
CA PHE A 175 -5.65 14.92 11.46
C PHE A 175 -5.03 15.78 12.56
N GLU A 176 -3.86 15.40 13.10
CA GLU A 176 -3.13 16.21 14.06
C GLU A 176 -2.32 17.31 13.39
N ARG A 177 -1.91 18.29 14.18
CA ARG A 177 -0.97 19.33 13.72
C ARG A 177 0.46 18.82 13.80
N PRO A 178 1.29 19.00 12.76
CA PRO A 178 2.72 18.67 12.84
C PRO A 178 3.40 19.47 13.95
N LYS A 179 4.47 18.92 14.55
CA LYS A 179 5.28 19.66 15.54
C LYS A 179 6.04 20.81 14.86
N TYR A 180 6.04 21.96 15.55
CA TYR A 180 6.55 23.26 15.05
C TYR A 180 8.06 23.36 14.81
N GLU A 181 8.84 22.35 15.09
CA GLU A 181 10.32 22.46 15.05
C GLU A 181 10.93 22.59 13.65
N GLN A 182 10.14 22.73 12.62
CA GLN A 182 10.67 22.81 11.25
C GLN A 182 10.07 23.96 10.45
N SER A 183 10.86 24.98 10.37
CA SER A 183 11.06 26.06 9.36
C SER A 183 9.94 26.51 8.40
N TYR A 184 8.90 25.78 8.14
CA TYR A 184 7.88 26.16 7.12
C TYR A 184 6.64 26.82 7.70
N GLN A 185 6.47 26.77 9.02
CA GLN A 185 5.22 27.22 9.64
C GLN A 185 5.27 28.61 10.25
N VAL A 186 6.47 29.10 10.51
CA VAL A 186 6.66 30.41 11.16
C VAL A 186 6.24 31.57 10.24
N VAL A 187 6.18 31.32 8.94
CA VAL A 187 5.90 32.39 7.95
C VAL A 187 4.43 32.45 7.50
N PHE A 188 3.66 31.38 7.70
CA PHE A 188 2.28 31.33 7.21
C PHE A 188 1.38 30.68 8.25
N ASP A 189 0.41 31.44 8.75
CA ASP A 189 -0.73 30.94 9.52
C ASP A 189 -1.64 30.09 8.62
N ILE A 190 -1.13 28.90 8.24
CA ILE A 190 -1.79 28.02 7.31
C ILE A 190 -2.75 27.15 8.13
N ALA A 191 -4.04 27.27 7.86
CA ALA A 191 -5.06 26.41 8.41
C ALA A 191 -4.67 24.92 8.22
N PRO A 192 -4.90 24.06 9.20
CA PRO A 192 -4.61 22.63 9.08
C PRO A 192 -5.21 22.05 7.80
N ARG A 193 -4.39 21.44 6.97
CA ARG A 193 -4.85 20.90 5.66
C ARG A 193 -5.94 19.85 5.80
N TRP A 194 -5.96 19.16 6.92
CA TRP A 194 -7.02 18.22 7.26
C TRP A 194 -8.39 18.87 7.39
N GLU A 195 -8.48 20.07 7.97
CA GLU A 195 -9.74 20.81 8.17
C GLU A 195 -10.41 21.23 6.86
N MET A 196 -9.68 21.18 5.75
CA MET A 196 -10.24 21.46 4.40
C MET A 196 -11.01 20.27 3.82
N LEU A 197 -10.89 19.08 4.41
CA LEU A 197 -11.53 17.87 3.90
C LEU A 197 -12.98 17.76 4.41
N ASN A 198 -13.92 17.71 3.50
CA ASN A 198 -15.31 17.41 3.84
C ASN A 198 -15.45 15.91 4.09
N VAL A 199 -15.95 15.51 5.25
CA VAL A 199 -16.07 14.10 5.65
C VAL A 199 -17.38 13.50 5.11
N ILE A 200 -17.26 12.30 4.55
CA ILE A 200 -18.38 11.43 4.16
C ILE A 200 -18.18 10.08 4.80
N ASN A 201 -19.17 9.61 5.59
CA ASN A 201 -19.12 8.30 6.23
C ASN A 201 -19.79 7.25 5.37
N LEU A 202 -19.12 6.09 5.22
CA LEU A 202 -19.69 4.88 4.60
C LEU A 202 -20.09 3.91 5.73
N ASP A 203 -21.35 3.95 6.11
CA ASP A 203 -21.85 3.25 7.32
C ASP A 203 -22.23 1.79 7.04
N ILE A 204 -22.38 1.38 5.77
CA ILE A 204 -22.85 0.04 5.42
C ILE A 204 -21.67 -0.92 5.24
N ASN A 205 -21.65 -1.98 6.05
CA ASN A 205 -20.70 -3.08 5.88
C ASN A 205 -21.25 -4.12 4.89
N HIS A 206 -20.58 -4.29 3.76
CA HIS A 206 -20.94 -5.25 2.73
C HIS A 206 -20.23 -6.60 2.88
N ARG A 207 -19.12 -6.65 3.63
CA ARG A 207 -18.29 -7.87 3.76
C ARG A 207 -18.99 -8.94 4.59
N GLN A 208 -19.65 -8.55 5.68
CA GLN A 208 -20.42 -9.43 6.56
C GLN A 208 -21.92 -9.38 6.28
N GLY A 209 -22.32 -9.12 5.02
CA GLY A 209 -23.74 -8.98 4.64
C GLY A 209 -24.65 -10.19 4.98
N GLY A 210 -24.05 -11.37 5.18
CA GLY A 210 -24.75 -12.58 5.63
C GLY A 210 -24.79 -12.79 7.14
N ASP A 211 -24.00 -12.07 7.94
CA ASP A 211 -23.93 -12.20 9.41
C ASP A 211 -23.88 -10.83 10.08
N LYS A 212 -25.05 -10.26 10.23
CA LYS A 212 -25.22 -8.94 10.87
C LYS A 212 -24.79 -8.97 12.35
N THR A 213 -25.07 -10.05 13.06
CA THR A 213 -24.73 -10.20 14.48
C THR A 213 -23.23 -10.08 14.68
N TYR A 214 -22.44 -10.80 13.89
CA TYR A 214 -20.98 -10.72 13.96
C TYR A 214 -20.45 -9.36 13.49
N ALA A 215 -21.06 -8.75 12.47
CA ALA A 215 -20.72 -7.40 12.05
C ALA A 215 -20.90 -6.37 13.18
N ASP A 216 -21.99 -6.48 13.94
CA ASP A 216 -22.26 -5.59 15.09
C ASP A 216 -21.27 -5.82 16.23
N VAL A 217 -20.88 -7.08 16.51
CA VAL A 217 -19.79 -7.39 17.46
C VAL A 217 -18.49 -6.70 17.05
N LEU A 218 -18.09 -6.82 15.79
CA LEU A 218 -16.87 -6.17 15.29
C LEU A 218 -16.94 -4.64 15.38
N LEU A 219 -18.11 -4.06 15.13
CA LEU A 219 -18.31 -2.61 15.26
C LEU A 219 -18.17 -2.14 16.70
N ARG A 220 -18.75 -2.87 17.65
CA ARG A 220 -18.62 -2.57 19.08
C ARG A 220 -17.19 -2.76 19.58
N LEU A 221 -16.51 -3.80 19.14
CA LEU A 221 -15.06 -3.98 19.43
C LEU A 221 -14.23 -2.81 18.92
N ARG A 222 -14.52 -2.34 17.69
CA ARG A 222 -13.83 -1.22 17.08
C ARG A 222 -13.93 0.08 17.88
N THR A 223 -15.06 0.28 18.59
CA THR A 223 -15.35 1.47 19.40
C THR A 223 -15.16 1.25 20.89
N ASN A 224 -14.60 0.09 21.29
CA ASN A 224 -14.43 -0.32 22.70
C ASN A 224 -15.74 -0.29 23.50
N SER A 225 -16.85 -0.71 22.87
CA SER A 225 -18.20 -0.72 23.44
C SER A 225 -18.83 -2.13 23.41
N GLN A 226 -17.99 -3.17 23.38
CA GLN A 226 -18.43 -4.57 23.39
C GLN A 226 -19.19 -4.94 24.64
N THR A 227 -20.20 -5.78 24.51
CA THR A 227 -21.02 -6.29 25.61
C THR A 227 -20.43 -7.60 26.15
N GLU A 228 -20.96 -8.06 27.31
CA GLU A 228 -20.58 -9.38 27.84
C GLU A 228 -21.01 -10.53 26.94
N GLU A 229 -22.12 -10.39 26.20
CA GLU A 229 -22.59 -11.36 25.23
C GLU A 229 -21.62 -11.45 24.03
N ASP A 230 -21.09 -10.30 23.57
CA ASP A 230 -20.06 -10.26 22.53
C ASP A 230 -18.80 -10.99 22.98
N MET A 231 -18.37 -10.72 24.22
CA MET A 231 -17.22 -11.39 24.80
C MET A 231 -17.43 -12.89 24.97
N ALA A 232 -18.63 -13.32 25.36
CA ALA A 232 -19.00 -14.73 25.44
C ALA A 232 -18.95 -15.40 24.06
N GLN A 233 -19.47 -14.74 23.02
CA GLN A 233 -19.41 -15.22 21.65
C GLN A 233 -17.95 -15.38 21.16
N LEU A 234 -17.07 -14.40 21.43
CA LEU A 234 -15.66 -14.49 21.08
C LEU A 234 -14.94 -15.59 21.84
N ARG A 235 -15.19 -15.71 23.16
CA ARG A 235 -14.63 -16.77 24.00
C ARG A 235 -15.05 -18.17 23.55
N SER A 236 -16.25 -18.32 22.99
CA SER A 236 -16.71 -19.60 22.43
C SER A 236 -15.88 -20.10 21.24
N ARG A 237 -15.06 -19.22 20.64
CA ARG A 237 -14.13 -19.53 19.55
C ARG A 237 -12.70 -19.79 20.02
N ILE A 238 -12.46 -19.83 21.32
CA ILE A 238 -11.16 -20.20 21.90
C ILE A 238 -11.08 -21.72 21.98
N PHE A 239 -10.20 -22.31 21.20
CA PHE A 239 -9.99 -23.75 21.16
C PHE A 239 -8.61 -24.11 21.73
N LYS A 240 -8.52 -25.27 22.38
CA LYS A 240 -7.23 -25.81 22.84
C LYS A 240 -6.38 -26.24 21.65
N LYS A 241 -5.06 -26.11 21.77
CA LYS A 241 -4.10 -26.64 20.79
C LYS A 241 -4.40 -28.11 20.49
N GLY A 242 -4.45 -28.47 19.20
CA GLY A 242 -4.80 -29.84 18.75
C GLY A 242 -6.29 -30.07 18.45
N HIS A 243 -7.16 -29.07 18.67
CA HIS A 243 -8.55 -29.16 18.25
C HIS A 243 -8.65 -29.35 16.74
N PRO A 244 -9.58 -30.19 16.21
CA PRO A 244 -9.69 -30.48 14.77
C PRO A 244 -9.81 -29.25 13.87
N ILE A 245 -10.40 -28.16 14.36
CA ILE A 245 -10.56 -26.90 13.63
C ILE A 245 -9.21 -26.30 13.16
N TYR A 246 -8.10 -26.62 13.86
CA TYR A 246 -6.77 -26.15 13.46
C TYR A 246 -6.19 -26.85 12.20
N LYS A 247 -6.78 -27.94 11.74
CA LYS A 247 -6.30 -28.66 10.55
C LYS A 247 -6.52 -27.87 9.26
N ASP A 248 -7.55 -27.04 9.24
CA ASP A 248 -7.96 -26.28 8.04
C ASP A 248 -7.52 -24.81 8.08
N ILE A 249 -6.80 -24.38 9.12
CA ILE A 249 -6.33 -23.01 9.25
C ILE A 249 -5.09 -22.81 8.36
N ALA A 250 -5.28 -22.08 7.26
CA ALA A 250 -4.20 -21.78 6.32
C ALA A 250 -3.25 -20.68 6.81
N THR A 251 -3.71 -19.78 7.71
CA THR A 251 -2.96 -18.60 8.16
C THR A 251 -3.18 -18.38 9.66
N THR A 252 -2.09 -18.20 10.40
CA THR A 252 -2.12 -17.84 11.83
C THR A 252 -1.70 -16.39 11.99
N ILE A 253 -2.44 -15.61 12.76
CA ILE A 253 -2.12 -14.21 13.07
C ILE A 253 -1.56 -14.16 14.49
N VAL A 254 -0.42 -13.49 14.67
CA VAL A 254 0.26 -13.34 15.96
C VAL A 254 0.80 -11.91 16.14
N CYS A 255 1.07 -11.55 17.39
CA CYS A 255 1.39 -10.16 17.77
C CYS A 255 2.86 -9.76 17.55
N THR A 256 3.79 -10.71 17.31
CA THR A 256 5.21 -10.39 17.25
C THR A 256 5.94 -11.12 16.13
N ARG A 257 6.94 -10.47 15.51
CA ARG A 257 7.81 -11.07 14.49
C ARG A 257 8.51 -12.34 14.99
N LYS A 258 8.91 -12.37 16.25
CA LYS A 258 9.53 -13.55 16.86
C LYS A 258 8.58 -14.76 16.86
N ALA A 259 7.31 -14.56 17.22
CA ALA A 259 6.30 -15.61 17.16
C ALA A 259 6.05 -16.07 15.71
N VAL A 260 6.01 -15.12 14.76
CA VAL A 260 5.93 -15.41 13.32
C VAL A 260 7.08 -16.35 12.90
N LYS A 261 8.33 -15.98 13.20
CA LYS A 261 9.51 -16.79 12.87
C LYS A 261 9.42 -18.18 13.47
N GLN A 262 9.12 -18.30 14.75
CA GLN A 262 9.00 -19.60 15.43
C GLN A 262 7.95 -20.51 14.79
N ILE A 263 6.80 -19.94 14.39
CA ILE A 263 5.75 -20.72 13.72
C ILE A 263 6.22 -21.16 12.33
N ASN A 264 6.82 -20.25 11.56
CA ASN A 264 7.32 -20.56 10.23
C ASN A 264 8.41 -21.62 10.25
N ASP A 265 9.40 -21.50 11.14
CA ASP A 265 10.46 -22.48 11.30
C ASP A 265 9.88 -23.88 11.66
N ARG A 266 8.87 -23.91 12.53
CA ARG A 266 8.16 -25.15 12.89
C ARG A 266 7.39 -25.76 11.73
N GLU A 267 6.69 -24.94 10.94
CA GLU A 267 5.92 -25.41 9.79
C GLU A 267 6.86 -25.84 8.64
N LEU A 268 7.97 -25.13 8.44
CA LEU A 268 9.01 -25.51 7.48
C LEU A 268 9.66 -26.84 7.86
N ALA A 269 9.90 -27.09 9.15
CA ALA A 269 10.47 -28.34 9.65
C ALA A 269 9.58 -29.57 9.38
N LYS A 270 8.26 -29.39 9.22
CA LYS A 270 7.32 -30.50 8.92
C LYS A 270 7.38 -30.97 7.47
N LEU A 271 7.98 -30.20 6.58
CA LEU A 271 8.12 -30.59 5.17
C LEU A 271 9.24 -31.61 5.04
N ASP A 272 8.95 -32.72 4.38
CA ASP A 272 9.86 -33.87 4.16
C ASP A 272 10.75 -33.64 2.92
N GLU A 273 11.33 -32.45 2.81
CA GLU A 273 12.18 -32.02 1.71
C GLU A 273 13.48 -31.45 2.23
N ASP A 274 14.54 -31.51 1.42
CA ASP A 274 15.81 -30.90 1.76
C ASP A 274 15.73 -29.41 1.89
N GLU A 275 16.38 -28.88 2.95
CA GLU A 275 16.39 -27.43 3.20
C GLU A 275 17.49 -26.77 2.36
N GLU A 276 17.08 -25.78 1.58
CA GLU A 276 17.97 -24.92 0.81
C GLU A 276 18.12 -23.58 1.53
N VAL A 277 19.36 -23.16 1.77
CA VAL A 277 19.70 -21.90 2.47
C VAL A 277 20.33 -20.92 1.50
N TYR A 278 19.74 -19.74 1.38
CA TYR A 278 20.20 -18.64 0.53
C TYR A 278 20.66 -17.47 1.38
N LYS A 279 21.97 -17.16 1.35
CA LYS A 279 22.53 -16.03 2.10
C LYS A 279 22.46 -14.73 1.29
N ALA A 280 22.12 -13.64 1.97
CA ALA A 280 22.14 -12.32 1.37
C ALA A 280 23.58 -11.91 1.04
N ILE A 281 23.78 -11.26 -0.11
CA ILE A 281 25.03 -10.57 -0.42
C ILE A 281 24.82 -9.08 -0.18
N HIS A 282 25.57 -8.54 0.78
CA HIS A 282 25.53 -7.12 1.13
C HIS A 282 26.57 -6.39 0.32
N SER A 283 26.15 -5.46 -0.54
CA SER A 283 27.05 -4.57 -1.25
C SER A 283 26.83 -3.12 -0.81
N HIS A 284 27.89 -2.46 -0.41
CA HIS A 284 27.89 -1.03 -0.18
C HIS A 284 28.78 -0.35 -1.24
N ARG A 285 28.28 0.69 -1.90
CA ARG A 285 28.99 1.39 -3.00
C ARG A 285 30.34 2.02 -2.58
N LEU A 286 30.60 2.12 -1.27
CA LEU A 286 31.75 2.85 -0.72
C LEU A 286 32.65 2.04 0.23
N GLN A 287 32.30 0.81 0.62
CA GLN A 287 33.09 -0.03 1.54
C GLN A 287 32.98 -1.50 1.19
N ALA A 288 34.12 -2.15 0.98
CA ALA A 288 34.20 -3.57 0.60
C ALA A 288 33.78 -4.54 1.71
N GLU A 289 33.66 -4.12 2.96
CA GLU A 289 33.33 -4.94 4.13
C GLU A 289 32.19 -4.35 4.98
N PHE A 290 31.06 -4.07 4.37
CA PHE A 290 29.90 -3.66 5.15
C PHE A 290 29.18 -4.89 5.71
N LYS A 291 29.18 -5.06 7.04
CA LYS A 291 28.32 -6.02 7.74
C LYS A 291 27.11 -5.29 8.30
N PRO A 292 25.92 -5.45 7.71
CA PRO A 292 24.73 -4.83 8.25
C PRO A 292 24.37 -5.44 9.61
N HIS A 293 23.71 -4.69 10.45
CA HIS A 293 23.12 -5.22 11.66
C HIS A 293 21.98 -6.19 11.28
N VAL A 294 22.00 -7.37 11.86
CA VAL A 294 20.93 -8.38 11.73
C VAL A 294 20.23 -8.49 13.08
N ASP A 295 18.92 -8.37 13.09
CA ASP A 295 18.11 -8.40 14.31
C ASP A 295 17.89 -9.82 14.86
N GLU A 296 17.15 -9.95 15.99
CA GLU A 296 16.85 -11.24 16.65
C GLU A 296 16.06 -12.23 15.78
N VAL A 297 15.35 -11.73 14.76
CA VAL A 297 14.57 -12.56 13.85
C VAL A 297 15.32 -12.86 12.55
N GLY A 298 16.51 -12.29 12.34
CA GLY A 298 17.36 -12.49 11.18
C GLY A 298 17.08 -11.49 10.06
N GLU A 299 16.38 -10.37 10.33
CA GLU A 299 16.17 -9.30 9.36
C GLU A 299 17.31 -8.30 9.36
N VAL A 300 17.64 -7.76 8.17
CA VAL A 300 18.77 -6.88 7.94
C VAL A 300 18.38 -5.42 8.20
N GLY A 301 19.00 -4.79 9.20
CA GLY A 301 18.77 -3.39 9.55
C GLY A 301 17.33 -3.12 9.93
N ASN A 302 16.76 -2.01 9.45
CA ASN A 302 15.34 -1.66 9.63
C ASN A 302 14.48 -2.13 8.45
N THR A 303 14.83 -3.25 7.83
CA THR A 303 14.11 -3.81 6.68
C THR A 303 13.39 -5.09 7.09
N GLN A 304 12.47 -5.56 6.25
CA GLN A 304 11.84 -6.86 6.38
C GLN A 304 12.59 -7.97 5.61
N TYR A 305 13.84 -7.72 5.21
CA TYR A 305 14.63 -8.64 4.42
C TYR A 305 15.52 -9.53 5.29
N MET A 306 15.44 -10.83 5.06
CA MET A 306 16.20 -11.81 5.81
C MET A 306 17.65 -11.87 5.33
N ASP A 307 18.60 -11.99 6.28
CA ASP A 307 20.01 -12.27 5.97
C ASP A 307 20.18 -13.68 5.40
N GLU A 308 19.43 -14.64 5.91
CA GLU A 308 19.33 -16.00 5.39
C GLU A 308 17.88 -16.36 5.04
N LEU A 309 17.65 -16.73 3.80
CA LEU A 309 16.36 -17.27 3.34
C LEU A 309 16.43 -18.79 3.29
N ARG A 310 15.66 -19.45 4.15
CA ARG A 310 15.58 -20.92 4.26
C ARG A 310 14.30 -21.39 3.60
N LEU A 311 14.42 -22.28 2.63
CA LEU A 311 13.29 -22.77 1.83
C LEU A 311 13.37 -24.30 1.71
N LYS A 312 12.18 -24.92 1.65
CA LYS A 312 11.98 -26.31 1.22
C LYS A 312 10.99 -26.34 0.08
N LYS A 313 11.13 -27.26 -0.86
CA LYS A 313 10.15 -27.40 -1.95
C LYS A 313 8.75 -27.59 -1.38
N GLY A 314 7.78 -26.93 -1.98
CA GLY A 314 6.40 -26.94 -1.50
C GLY A 314 6.11 -25.93 -0.38
N CYS A 315 7.11 -25.27 0.20
CA CYS A 315 6.83 -24.25 1.20
C CYS A 315 6.15 -23.04 0.56
N PRO A 316 5.19 -22.45 1.27
CA PRO A 316 4.56 -21.21 0.81
C PRO A 316 5.58 -20.05 0.92
N VAL A 317 5.53 -19.12 -0.02
CA VAL A 317 6.37 -17.92 -0.07
C VAL A 317 5.54 -16.68 -0.42
N MET A 318 6.01 -15.52 0.02
CA MET A 318 5.35 -14.24 -0.27
C MET A 318 6.35 -13.29 -0.95
N LEU A 319 5.90 -12.59 -1.98
CA LEU A 319 6.66 -11.54 -2.64
C LEU A 319 6.69 -10.29 -1.76
N LEU A 320 7.87 -9.77 -1.43
CA LEU A 320 8.05 -8.60 -0.55
C LEU A 320 8.17 -7.27 -1.30
N GLN A 321 8.30 -7.29 -2.63
CA GLN A 321 8.43 -6.08 -3.44
C GLN A 321 7.57 -6.14 -4.70
N ASN A 322 7.17 -4.96 -5.16
CA ASN A 322 6.55 -4.81 -6.46
C ASN A 322 7.59 -5.03 -7.56
N LYS A 323 7.37 -6.03 -8.43
CA LYS A 323 8.21 -6.31 -9.60
C LYS A 323 7.56 -5.83 -10.89
N ASP A 324 6.33 -6.24 -11.11
CA ASP A 324 5.50 -5.83 -12.23
C ASP A 324 4.04 -5.84 -11.76
N VAL A 325 3.58 -4.68 -11.32
CA VAL A 325 2.22 -4.53 -10.77
C VAL A 325 1.16 -4.79 -11.86
N ALA A 326 1.46 -4.45 -13.11
CA ALA A 326 0.55 -4.69 -14.23
C ALA A 326 0.36 -6.18 -14.51
N ASP A 327 1.38 -7.00 -14.25
CA ASP A 327 1.33 -8.48 -14.34
C ASP A 327 0.97 -9.15 -13.01
N GLY A 328 0.50 -8.38 -12.03
CA GLY A 328 0.09 -8.88 -10.71
C GLY A 328 1.25 -9.27 -9.77
N LEU A 329 2.50 -8.99 -10.17
CA LEU A 329 3.70 -9.27 -9.37
C LEU A 329 3.93 -8.16 -8.35
N SER A 330 3.08 -8.11 -7.36
CA SER A 330 3.07 -7.09 -6.31
C SER A 330 3.45 -7.65 -4.94
N ASN A 331 3.88 -6.75 -4.06
CA ASN A 331 4.14 -7.08 -2.66
C ASN A 331 2.88 -7.71 -2.01
N GLY A 332 3.09 -8.74 -1.20
CA GLY A 332 2.02 -9.52 -0.56
C GLY A 332 1.49 -10.69 -1.40
N GLN A 333 1.96 -10.85 -2.65
CA GLN A 333 1.50 -11.94 -3.51
C GLN A 333 2.04 -13.29 -3.04
N LEU A 334 1.11 -14.22 -2.79
CA LEU A 334 1.44 -15.57 -2.27
C LEU A 334 1.70 -16.56 -3.40
N GLY A 335 2.73 -17.38 -3.21
CA GLY A 335 3.11 -18.49 -4.09
C GLY A 335 3.63 -19.68 -3.32
N THR A 336 4.07 -20.70 -4.05
CA THR A 336 4.72 -21.91 -3.51
C THR A 336 6.10 -22.01 -4.13
N TYR A 337 7.13 -22.21 -3.32
CA TYR A 337 8.48 -22.46 -3.79
C TYR A 337 8.56 -23.84 -4.44
N VAL A 338 9.13 -23.91 -5.65
CA VAL A 338 9.22 -25.13 -6.46
C VAL A 338 10.66 -25.61 -6.59
N GLY A 339 11.62 -24.71 -6.47
CA GLY A 339 13.06 -25.03 -6.57
C GLY A 339 13.87 -23.84 -7.07
N ALA A 340 15.14 -24.07 -7.32
CA ALA A 340 16.07 -23.06 -7.84
C ALA A 340 16.76 -23.52 -9.12
N VAL A 341 17.07 -22.57 -10.00
CA VAL A 341 17.94 -22.78 -11.17
C VAL A 341 19.35 -22.37 -10.79
N LYS A 342 20.28 -23.31 -10.86
CA LYS A 342 21.70 -23.07 -10.60
C LYS A 342 22.47 -22.88 -11.92
N GLY A 343 23.45 -21.97 -11.92
CA GLY A 343 24.39 -21.80 -13.04
C GLY A 343 25.44 -22.90 -13.08
N SER A 344 26.28 -22.89 -14.11
CA SER A 344 27.40 -23.86 -14.29
C SER A 344 28.42 -23.83 -13.15
N ASN A 345 28.49 -22.72 -12.40
CA ASN A 345 29.36 -22.57 -11.24
C ASN A 345 28.67 -22.95 -9.90
N GLY A 346 27.48 -23.58 -9.95
CA GLY A 346 26.71 -23.96 -8.76
C GLY A 346 25.98 -22.81 -8.07
N GLN A 347 26.21 -21.57 -8.48
CA GLN A 347 25.51 -20.41 -7.93
C GLN A 347 24.04 -20.38 -8.36
N VAL A 348 23.16 -20.01 -7.45
CA VAL A 348 21.74 -19.85 -7.73
C VAL A 348 21.53 -18.62 -8.59
N LYS A 349 20.95 -18.85 -9.76
CA LYS A 349 20.58 -17.77 -10.69
C LYS A 349 19.15 -17.30 -10.48
N MET A 350 18.26 -18.23 -10.11
CA MET A 350 16.82 -17.95 -10.07
C MET A 350 16.10 -18.85 -9.08
N LEU A 351 15.07 -18.34 -8.40
CA LEU A 351 14.09 -19.15 -7.66
C LEU A 351 12.83 -19.35 -8.50
N MET A 352 12.30 -20.55 -8.47
CA MET A 352 11.05 -20.89 -9.15
C MET A 352 9.90 -20.85 -8.16
N VAL A 353 8.89 -20.00 -8.46
CA VAL A 353 7.70 -19.84 -7.63
C VAL A 353 6.45 -20.06 -8.47
N LYS A 354 5.52 -20.85 -7.94
CA LYS A 354 4.18 -21.04 -8.50
C LYS A 354 3.20 -20.20 -7.72
N PHE A 355 2.65 -19.16 -8.33
CA PHE A 355 1.64 -18.31 -7.68
C PHE A 355 0.28 -19.00 -7.58
N LYS A 356 -0.44 -18.75 -6.48
CA LYS A 356 -1.79 -19.31 -6.25
C LYS A 356 -2.80 -18.78 -7.27
N ASN A 357 -2.70 -17.49 -7.62
CA ASN A 357 -3.53 -16.87 -8.63
C ASN A 357 -2.90 -17.05 -10.02
N PRO A 358 -3.54 -17.77 -10.96
CA PRO A 358 -2.98 -18.03 -12.28
C PRO A 358 -2.79 -16.78 -13.16
N LYS A 359 -3.45 -15.69 -12.84
CA LYS A 359 -3.28 -14.41 -13.54
C LYS A 359 -1.98 -13.68 -13.17
N VAL A 360 -1.40 -13.99 -12.01
CA VAL A 360 -0.14 -13.38 -11.56
C VAL A 360 1.02 -13.90 -12.40
N GLY A 361 1.78 -13.02 -13.02
CA GLY A 361 2.87 -13.35 -13.92
C GLY A 361 2.41 -13.95 -15.26
N GLN A 362 1.19 -13.68 -15.70
CA GLN A 362 0.64 -14.20 -16.95
C GLN A 362 1.42 -13.69 -18.17
N ASN A 363 1.63 -12.37 -18.27
CA ASN A 363 2.40 -11.76 -19.36
C ASN A 363 3.83 -12.29 -19.42
N TRP A 364 4.43 -12.54 -18.24
CA TRP A 364 5.76 -13.15 -18.18
C TRP A 364 5.76 -14.58 -18.73
N ARG A 365 4.76 -15.42 -18.35
CA ARG A 365 4.65 -16.80 -18.86
C ARG A 365 4.36 -16.84 -20.35
N GLU A 366 3.57 -15.93 -20.88
CA GLU A 366 3.32 -15.83 -22.33
C GLU A 366 4.59 -15.53 -23.11
N ARG A 367 5.49 -14.71 -22.56
CA ARG A 367 6.82 -14.45 -23.13
C ARG A 367 7.82 -15.60 -22.91
N ASN A 368 7.53 -16.50 -21.98
CA ASN A 368 8.40 -17.62 -21.62
C ASN A 368 7.59 -18.93 -21.54
N PRO A 369 7.06 -19.44 -22.66
CA PRO A 369 6.18 -20.59 -22.68
C PRO A 369 6.89 -21.85 -22.11
N GLY A 370 6.16 -22.60 -21.29
CA GLY A 370 6.67 -23.82 -20.63
C GLY A 370 7.58 -23.58 -19.42
N LYS A 371 7.84 -22.32 -19.05
CA LYS A 371 8.62 -22.00 -17.85
C LYS A 371 7.69 -21.61 -16.70
N LEU A 372 7.94 -22.15 -15.51
CA LEU A 372 7.42 -21.61 -14.27
C LEU A 372 7.93 -20.17 -14.10
N PHE A 373 7.18 -19.33 -13.37
CA PHE A 373 7.65 -17.98 -13.08
C PHE A 373 9.01 -18.08 -12.38
N VAL A 374 10.03 -17.57 -13.08
CA VAL A 374 11.41 -17.63 -12.62
C VAL A 374 11.85 -16.24 -12.27
N MET A 375 12.14 -16.00 -11.00
CA MET A 375 12.77 -14.74 -10.61
C MET A 375 14.27 -14.83 -10.79
N SER A 376 14.80 -13.99 -11.67
CA SER A 376 16.23 -13.78 -11.83
C SER A 376 16.82 -13.18 -10.54
N PHE A 377 17.76 -13.87 -9.95
CA PHE A 377 18.71 -13.28 -9.03
C PHE A 377 19.79 -12.57 -9.83
N THR A 378 19.53 -11.39 -10.33
CA THR A 378 20.61 -10.49 -10.67
C THR A 378 21.09 -9.90 -9.35
N PHE A 379 22.19 -10.45 -8.83
CA PHE A 379 22.78 -10.07 -7.55
C PHE A 379 21.74 -10.05 -6.42
N LEU A 380 21.55 -11.17 -5.83
CA LEU A 380 21.19 -11.45 -4.46
C LEU A 380 20.56 -10.29 -3.70
N ASP A 381 19.41 -9.88 -4.18
CA ASP A 381 18.54 -9.13 -3.37
C ASP A 381 17.65 -10.13 -2.61
N SER A 382 18.03 -10.48 -1.38
CA SER A 382 17.15 -11.07 -0.36
C SER A 382 15.86 -10.27 -0.18
N LYS A 383 15.78 -9.11 -0.84
CA LYS A 383 14.67 -8.17 -0.92
C LYS A 383 13.38 -8.71 -1.51
N TYR A 384 13.36 -9.89 -2.14
CA TYR A 384 12.20 -10.27 -2.94
C TYR A 384 11.30 -11.32 -2.33
N PHE A 385 11.80 -12.13 -1.40
CA PHE A 385 11.01 -13.19 -0.78
C PHE A 385 11.24 -13.28 0.73
N SER A 386 10.16 -13.43 1.46
CA SER A 386 10.14 -14.07 2.77
C SER A 386 9.22 -15.28 2.73
N LEU A 387 9.34 -16.14 3.72
CA LEU A 387 8.28 -17.12 3.97
C LEU A 387 6.98 -16.35 4.23
N PRO A 388 5.84 -16.77 3.68
CA PRO A 388 4.58 -16.10 3.94
C PRO A 388 4.21 -16.38 5.35
N LEU A 389 4.16 -15.43 5.93
CA LEU A 389 4.03 -15.09 7.21
C LEU A 389 2.65 -14.80 7.60
N TYR A 390 2.39 -15.17 8.69
CA TYR A 390 1.42 -14.74 9.61
C TYR A 390 1.57 -13.21 9.73
N HIS A 391 0.59 -12.45 9.27
CA HIS A 391 0.66 -10.99 9.36
C HIS A 391 0.53 -10.54 10.81
N GLU A 392 1.38 -9.59 11.21
CA GLU A 392 1.09 -8.75 12.37
C GLU A 392 -0.20 -7.94 12.10
N ILE A 393 -1.08 -7.92 13.09
CA ILE A 393 -2.22 -7.02 13.16
C ILE A 393 -1.73 -5.64 13.63
#